data_4ca0e3095c93c2be8586e8fb023dba17
#
_entry.id   4ca0e3095c93c2be8586e8fb023dba17
#
_cell.length_a   1.000
_cell.length_b   1.000
_cell.length_c   1.000
_cell.angle_alpha   90.00
_cell.angle_beta   90.00
_cell.angle_gamma   90.00
#
_symmetry.space_group_name_H-M   'P 1'
#
loop_
_entity.id
_entity.type
_entity.pdbx_description
1 polymer ?
#
loop_
_entity_poly.entity_id
_entity_poly.type
_entity_poly.pdbx_seq_one_letter_code
_entity_poly.pdbx_strand_id
1 'polypeptide(L)'
;MKKGLWVGLLMTIMLPIKAQKAVIEESVTDIVCDGPTHVIAHYKEIVTVLNPQGASLANFACSCSNKDKLTSFKGQVTDANGRIIRKLKESELQKYELSKHLAVDDYTMFLDYTPPVYPVTITYEWTIDSRDDLITFPRFCPQTDYNVSVKKASYRLKAPKSMTILHAQQNIANEVNIDKSSKYTQLLTLEANDLPILEKKTYSHPLREKMPMALFAPADFTYYDTQGSQRSWKDFGLWQYNLIQGLDILPENVRQQLHQLTDTMKTDREKVEALYRHLGKTTRYVAILLGIGGWKPATATSVYKSGFGDCKGLTNYMRAMLKEVGIASNYTLISTTNHRFMKDYTCAGQMNHAILQVPLPKDTLWLECTNPRLPMGYVHEDIAGHDAIEISEQGGRLVRLPIYADSTNLMRSTVNIHLSQDGTANLKVSQETFNRQYENRIPMAKMNEKERQKILPRIVYAPLTEIKSIDFSENGAKITMETEIKSQKYANQTGQRLFVPICPLHHGYTVPNDAAEREEDIWLEMGYLNEDDITLTIPNGYTIEACPKNISIEQPFASFSFSLHRDDKTIHIKNRLLMRSGMFAKSLFPSLAEFLQSINNIYNQRIILKKI
;
A
#
# COMPACT_ATOMS: atom_id res chain seq x y z
N MET A 1 -49.83 -43.45 -38.38
CA MET A 1 -48.42 -43.49 -37.89
C MET A 1 -47.76 -42.15 -38.15
N LYS A 2 -47.72 -41.23 -37.18
CA LYS A 2 -47.00 -39.98 -37.26
C LYS A 2 -45.85 -40.04 -36.25
N LYS A 3 -44.60 -40.07 -36.75
CA LYS A 3 -43.38 -40.02 -35.94
C LYS A 3 -43.13 -38.57 -35.52
N GLY A 4 -43.25 -38.27 -34.24
CA GLY A 4 -42.84 -36.99 -33.68
C GLY A 4 -41.33 -36.99 -33.47
N LEU A 5 -40.64 -36.00 -34.04
CA LEU A 5 -39.23 -35.72 -33.87
C LEU A 5 -39.09 -34.85 -32.64
N TRP A 6 -38.49 -35.37 -31.58
CA TRP A 6 -38.07 -34.59 -30.42
C TRP A 6 -36.70 -33.94 -30.72
N VAL A 7 -36.68 -32.61 -30.91
CA VAL A 7 -35.45 -31.81 -30.97
C VAL A 7 -35.13 -31.42 -29.55
N GLY A 8 -34.16 -32.11 -28.96
CA GLY A 8 -33.57 -31.74 -27.66
C GLY A 8 -32.75 -30.45 -27.84
N LEU A 9 -33.25 -29.35 -27.30
CA LEU A 9 -32.49 -28.11 -27.17
C LEU A 9 -31.42 -28.29 -26.08
N LEU A 10 -30.19 -28.54 -26.50
CA LEU A 10 -29.03 -28.43 -25.58
C LEU A 10 -28.87 -26.94 -25.25
N MET A 11 -29.38 -26.51 -24.09
CA MET A 11 -28.99 -25.26 -23.47
C MET A 11 -27.56 -25.45 -22.96
N THR A 12 -26.57 -25.06 -23.73
CA THR A 12 -25.23 -24.79 -23.25
C THR A 12 -25.34 -23.64 -22.25
N ILE A 13 -25.25 -23.95 -20.99
CA ILE A 13 -25.02 -22.96 -19.92
C ILE A 13 -23.66 -22.35 -20.22
N MET A 14 -23.65 -21.19 -20.89
CA MET A 14 -22.46 -20.33 -20.94
C MET A 14 -22.27 -19.80 -19.52
N LEU A 15 -21.46 -20.49 -18.74
CA LEU A 15 -20.84 -19.87 -17.58
C LEU A 15 -20.15 -18.57 -18.07
N PRO A 16 -20.28 -17.44 -17.36
CA PRO A 16 -19.59 -16.24 -17.73
C PRO A 16 -18.09 -16.53 -17.72
N ILE A 17 -17.49 -16.64 -18.89
CA ILE A 17 -16.04 -16.68 -19.04
C ILE A 17 -15.56 -15.35 -18.47
N LYS A 18 -15.04 -15.36 -17.25
CA LYS A 18 -14.38 -14.20 -16.64
C LYS A 18 -13.34 -13.73 -17.64
N ALA A 19 -13.45 -12.49 -18.11
CA ALA A 19 -12.75 -12.05 -19.30
C ALA A 19 -11.24 -11.97 -19.03
N GLN A 20 -10.52 -13.02 -19.44
CA GLN A 20 -9.08 -13.02 -19.51
C GLN A 20 -8.61 -11.86 -20.40
N LYS A 21 -7.66 -11.06 -19.91
CA LYS A 21 -7.14 -9.90 -20.63
C LYS A 21 -6.09 -10.28 -21.66
N ALA A 22 -5.20 -11.18 -21.25
CA ALA A 22 -4.07 -11.60 -22.06
C ALA A 22 -3.54 -12.97 -21.63
N VAL A 23 -2.68 -13.52 -22.49
CA VAL A 23 -1.89 -14.73 -22.26
C VAL A 23 -0.42 -14.37 -22.46
N ILE A 24 0.43 -14.64 -21.48
CA ILE A 24 1.87 -14.69 -21.67
C ILE A 24 2.20 -16.05 -22.27
N GLU A 25 2.47 -16.06 -23.57
CA GLU A 25 2.77 -17.28 -24.31
C GLU A 25 4.14 -17.83 -23.92
N GLU A 26 5.13 -16.91 -23.79
CA GLU A 26 6.48 -17.22 -23.36
C GLU A 26 7.11 -16.01 -22.66
N SER A 27 7.77 -16.25 -21.52
CA SER A 27 8.62 -15.28 -20.83
C SER A 27 9.97 -15.92 -20.55
N VAL A 28 11.06 -15.35 -21.06
CA VAL A 28 12.42 -15.85 -20.87
C VAL A 28 13.27 -14.77 -20.23
N THR A 29 13.98 -15.14 -19.17
CA THR A 29 15.04 -14.35 -18.55
C THR A 29 16.31 -15.19 -18.55
N ASP A 30 17.30 -14.83 -19.37
CA ASP A 30 18.58 -15.54 -19.51
C ASP A 30 19.73 -14.61 -19.10
N ILE A 31 20.43 -14.97 -18.03
CA ILE A 31 21.40 -14.12 -17.35
C ILE A 31 22.77 -14.77 -17.41
N VAL A 32 23.75 -13.99 -17.81
CA VAL A 32 25.16 -14.35 -17.75
C VAL A 32 25.87 -13.38 -16.80
N CYS A 33 26.40 -13.93 -15.71
CA CYS A 33 27.27 -13.23 -14.78
C CYS A 33 28.68 -13.75 -14.96
N ASP A 34 29.62 -12.89 -15.33
CA ASP A 34 31.04 -13.25 -15.53
C ASP A 34 31.94 -12.84 -14.36
N GLY A 35 31.39 -12.17 -13.35
CA GLY A 35 32.08 -11.75 -12.15
C GLY A 35 31.19 -10.96 -11.16
N PRO A 36 31.77 -10.47 -10.07
CA PRO A 36 31.02 -9.78 -9.01
C PRO A 36 30.51 -8.39 -9.40
N THR A 37 30.85 -7.89 -10.57
CA THR A 37 30.54 -6.53 -11.02
C THR A 37 29.96 -6.45 -12.43
N HIS A 38 29.68 -7.60 -13.07
CA HIS A 38 29.17 -7.58 -14.44
C HIS A 38 28.12 -8.66 -14.70
N VAL A 39 26.98 -8.24 -15.21
CA VAL A 39 25.84 -9.09 -15.56
C VAL A 39 25.25 -8.64 -16.88
N ILE A 40 25.00 -9.58 -17.78
CA ILE A 40 24.22 -9.36 -18.99
C ILE A 40 22.92 -10.18 -18.86
N ALA A 41 21.79 -9.52 -18.96
CA ALA A 41 20.47 -10.14 -18.91
C ALA A 41 19.75 -9.98 -20.25
N HIS A 42 19.41 -11.10 -20.86
CA HIS A 42 18.62 -11.19 -22.08
C HIS A 42 17.18 -11.56 -21.71
N TYR A 43 16.24 -10.80 -22.24
CA TYR A 43 14.82 -11.00 -22.01
C TYR A 43 14.09 -11.23 -23.32
N LYS A 44 13.11 -12.12 -23.27
CA LYS A 44 12.13 -12.29 -24.33
C LYS A 44 10.75 -12.45 -23.71
N GLU A 45 9.79 -11.72 -24.24
CA GLU A 45 8.40 -11.79 -23.80
C GLU A 45 7.48 -11.88 -25.03
N ILE A 46 6.58 -12.85 -25.01
CA ILE A 46 5.54 -13.04 -26.03
C ILE A 46 4.20 -12.97 -25.32
N VAL A 47 3.42 -11.94 -25.63
CA VAL A 47 2.12 -11.68 -24.98
C VAL A 47 1.03 -11.62 -26.04
N THR A 48 0.01 -12.46 -25.92
CA THR A 48 -1.23 -12.36 -26.69
C THR A 48 -2.24 -11.53 -25.92
N VAL A 49 -2.50 -10.31 -26.37
CA VAL A 49 -3.52 -9.40 -25.82
C VAL A 49 -4.86 -9.73 -26.46
N LEU A 50 -5.82 -10.19 -25.65
CA LEU A 50 -7.09 -10.75 -26.12
C LEU A 50 -8.17 -9.70 -26.38
N ASN A 51 -8.13 -8.59 -25.65
CA ASN A 51 -9.16 -7.56 -25.69
C ASN A 51 -8.63 -6.20 -25.20
N PRO A 52 -9.40 -5.09 -25.34
CA PRO A 52 -8.97 -3.75 -24.93
C PRO A 52 -8.61 -3.61 -23.45
N GLN A 53 -9.14 -4.45 -22.54
CA GLN A 53 -8.80 -4.41 -21.13
C GLN A 53 -7.34 -4.82 -20.86
N GLY A 54 -6.73 -5.58 -21.77
CA GLY A 54 -5.32 -5.97 -21.75
C GLY A 54 -4.41 -5.02 -22.52
N ALA A 55 -4.89 -3.92 -23.10
CA ALA A 55 -4.11 -3.04 -23.99
C ALA A 55 -2.80 -2.55 -23.38
N SER A 56 -2.76 -2.29 -22.07
CA SER A 56 -1.55 -1.86 -21.36
C SER A 56 -0.42 -2.91 -21.39
N LEU A 57 -0.74 -4.18 -21.58
CA LEU A 57 0.22 -5.26 -21.69
C LEU A 57 0.94 -5.29 -23.07
N ALA A 58 0.48 -4.47 -24.00
CA ALA A 58 1.17 -4.25 -25.26
C ALA A 58 2.28 -3.21 -25.16
N ASN A 59 2.38 -2.48 -24.05
CA ASN A 59 3.43 -1.49 -23.83
C ASN A 59 4.73 -2.18 -23.42
N PHE A 60 5.84 -1.56 -23.78
CA PHE A 60 7.16 -1.95 -23.30
C PHE A 60 7.66 -0.94 -22.27
N ALA A 61 8.29 -1.42 -21.20
CA ALA A 61 9.04 -0.59 -20.27
C ALA A 61 10.16 -1.38 -19.62
N CYS A 62 11.36 -0.82 -19.55
CA CYS A 62 12.46 -1.35 -18.77
C CYS A 62 13.15 -0.24 -17.96
N SER A 63 13.52 -0.57 -16.72
CA SER A 63 14.32 0.31 -15.88
C SER A 63 15.78 0.25 -16.31
N CYS A 64 16.39 1.42 -16.40
CA CYS A 64 17.79 1.62 -16.74
C CYS A 64 18.42 2.60 -15.75
N SER A 65 19.75 2.60 -15.70
CA SER A 65 20.53 3.55 -14.91
C SER A 65 21.83 3.90 -15.63
N ASN A 66 22.71 4.67 -14.99
CA ASN A 66 24.07 4.86 -15.51
C ASN A 66 24.88 3.57 -15.55
N LYS A 67 24.49 2.56 -14.75
CA LYS A 67 25.12 1.24 -14.63
C LYS A 67 24.38 0.14 -15.40
N ASP A 68 23.06 0.26 -15.53
CA ASP A 68 22.19 -0.70 -16.21
C ASP A 68 21.75 -0.12 -17.55
N LYS A 69 22.37 -0.56 -18.63
CA LYS A 69 22.13 -0.01 -19.96
C LYS A 69 21.35 -0.97 -20.84
N LEU A 70 20.32 -0.47 -21.47
CA LEU A 70 19.68 -1.15 -22.60
C LEU A 70 20.65 -1.15 -23.78
N THR A 71 21.09 -2.33 -24.20
CA THR A 71 22.08 -2.52 -25.29
C THR A 71 21.48 -3.08 -26.57
N SER A 72 20.27 -3.64 -26.49
CA SER A 72 19.50 -4.03 -27.66
C SER A 72 18.00 -4.03 -27.36
N PHE A 73 17.19 -3.72 -28.37
CA PHE A 73 15.75 -3.81 -28.34
C PHE A 73 15.19 -4.17 -29.70
N LYS A 74 14.23 -5.08 -29.73
CA LYS A 74 13.38 -5.38 -30.89
C LYS A 74 11.98 -5.70 -30.44
N GLY A 75 11.00 -5.24 -31.21
CA GLY A 75 9.61 -5.57 -30.99
C GLY A 75 8.92 -5.95 -32.28
N GLN A 76 7.93 -6.83 -32.18
CA GLN A 76 7.09 -7.25 -33.31
C GLN A 76 5.67 -7.46 -32.83
N VAL A 77 4.71 -7.03 -33.66
CA VAL A 77 3.28 -7.26 -33.44
C VAL A 77 2.72 -8.10 -34.59
N THR A 78 1.99 -9.15 -34.26
CA THR A 78 1.30 -10.01 -35.21
C THR A 78 -0.21 -10.02 -34.95
N ASP A 79 -1.00 -10.21 -36.01
CA ASP A 79 -2.43 -10.44 -35.92
C ASP A 79 -2.77 -11.89 -35.47
N ALA A 80 -4.05 -12.20 -35.33
CA ALA A 80 -4.54 -13.53 -34.96
C ALA A 80 -4.11 -14.65 -35.91
N ASN A 81 -3.72 -14.32 -37.15
CA ASN A 81 -3.26 -15.27 -38.17
C ASN A 81 -1.73 -15.40 -38.21
N GLY A 82 -1.01 -14.76 -37.28
CA GLY A 82 0.46 -14.75 -37.25
C GLY A 82 1.11 -13.82 -38.26
N ARG A 83 0.32 -12.96 -38.98
CA ARG A 83 0.87 -12.00 -39.93
C ARG A 83 1.44 -10.80 -39.18
N ILE A 84 2.67 -10.40 -39.50
CA ILE A 84 3.31 -9.21 -38.93
C ILE A 84 2.54 -7.96 -39.40
N ILE A 85 2.00 -7.21 -38.45
CA ILE A 85 1.31 -5.93 -38.69
C ILE A 85 2.18 -4.72 -38.34
N ARG A 86 3.18 -4.91 -37.43
CA ARG A 86 4.13 -3.84 -37.09
C ARG A 86 5.44 -4.41 -36.57
N LYS A 87 6.54 -3.74 -36.90
CA LYS A 87 7.85 -3.91 -36.26
C LYS A 87 8.13 -2.67 -35.41
N LEU A 88 8.56 -2.87 -34.18
CA LEU A 88 8.89 -1.82 -33.22
C LEU A 88 10.43 -1.77 -33.08
N LYS A 89 10.99 -0.57 -33.21
CA LYS A 89 12.44 -0.35 -33.26
C LYS A 89 12.92 0.37 -32.00
N GLU A 90 14.18 0.19 -31.67
CA GLU A 90 14.84 0.90 -30.57
C GLU A 90 14.72 2.44 -30.69
N SER A 91 14.75 2.97 -31.93
CA SER A 91 14.58 4.39 -32.19
C SER A 91 13.19 4.96 -31.84
N GLU A 92 12.21 4.09 -31.57
CA GLU A 92 10.85 4.48 -31.13
C GLU A 92 10.73 4.53 -29.60
N LEU A 93 11.74 4.04 -28.88
CA LEU A 93 11.76 4.10 -27.42
C LEU A 93 11.91 5.54 -26.95
N GLN A 94 11.15 5.85 -25.93
CA GLN A 94 11.20 7.14 -25.21
C GLN A 94 11.91 6.94 -23.88
N LYS A 95 12.64 7.96 -23.45
CA LYS A 95 13.29 8.01 -22.14
C LYS A 95 12.44 8.84 -21.19
N TYR A 96 12.04 8.26 -20.06
CA TYR A 96 11.38 8.96 -18.98
C TYR A 96 12.31 9.03 -17.76
N GLU A 97 12.69 10.23 -17.38
CA GLU A 97 13.41 10.51 -16.13
C GLU A 97 12.40 10.89 -15.05
N LEU A 98 12.46 10.22 -13.90
CA LEU A 98 11.45 10.29 -12.82
C LEU A 98 11.13 11.71 -12.34
N SER A 99 12.01 12.66 -12.44
CA SER A 99 11.75 14.09 -12.26
C SER A 99 13.03 14.92 -12.40
N LYS A 100 12.96 16.09 -12.97
CA LYS A 100 14.03 17.11 -12.91
C LYS A 100 14.32 17.61 -11.48
N HIS A 101 13.48 17.24 -10.50
CA HIS A 101 13.59 17.61 -9.08
C HIS A 101 14.11 16.46 -8.20
N LEU A 102 14.39 15.28 -8.78
CA LEU A 102 14.96 14.14 -8.09
C LEU A 102 16.36 13.88 -8.63
N ALA A 103 17.32 13.78 -7.73
CA ALA A 103 18.68 13.40 -8.08
C ALA A 103 18.76 11.85 -8.10
N VAL A 104 18.32 11.24 -9.19
CA VAL A 104 18.33 9.79 -9.41
C VAL A 104 19.06 9.47 -10.71
N ASP A 105 19.83 8.38 -10.71
CA ASP A 105 20.49 7.86 -11.92
C ASP A 105 19.53 7.02 -12.77
N ASP A 106 18.39 6.61 -12.19
CA ASP A 106 17.44 5.72 -12.82
C ASP A 106 16.56 6.45 -13.83
N TYR A 107 16.32 5.80 -14.94
CA TYR A 107 15.37 6.23 -15.96
C TYR A 107 14.65 5.01 -16.53
N THR A 108 13.48 5.23 -17.12
CA THR A 108 12.73 4.19 -17.81
C THR A 108 12.81 4.39 -19.31
N MET A 109 13.22 3.35 -20.05
CA MET A 109 13.01 3.28 -21.46
C MET A 109 11.66 2.64 -21.72
N PHE A 110 10.77 3.30 -22.48
CA PHE A 110 9.41 2.81 -22.68
C PHE A 110 8.92 3.07 -24.11
N LEU A 111 7.91 2.30 -24.50
CA LEU A 111 7.17 2.46 -25.73
C LEU A 111 5.69 2.17 -25.46
N ASP A 112 4.85 3.16 -25.69
CA ASP A 112 3.38 2.99 -25.62
C ASP A 112 2.87 2.52 -26.99
N TYR A 113 2.22 1.36 -26.99
CA TYR A 113 1.60 0.80 -28.16
C TYR A 113 0.16 0.40 -27.90
N THR A 114 -0.76 1.03 -28.58
CA THR A 114 -2.19 0.67 -28.53
C THR A 114 -2.54 -0.20 -29.74
N PRO A 115 -2.91 -1.47 -29.53
CA PRO A 115 -3.33 -2.35 -30.64
C PRO A 115 -4.59 -1.82 -31.35
N PRO A 116 -4.59 -1.74 -32.67
CA PRO A 116 -5.77 -1.31 -33.44
C PRO A 116 -6.87 -2.38 -33.53
N VAL A 117 -6.52 -3.64 -33.31
CA VAL A 117 -7.40 -4.83 -33.37
C VAL A 117 -7.02 -5.83 -32.28
N TYR A 118 -7.92 -6.74 -31.96
CA TYR A 118 -7.69 -7.83 -31.01
C TYR A 118 -8.23 -9.16 -31.56
N PRO A 119 -7.63 -10.31 -31.22
CA PRO A 119 -6.40 -10.43 -30.45
C PRO A 119 -5.16 -10.04 -31.28
N VAL A 120 -4.11 -9.59 -30.59
CA VAL A 120 -2.78 -9.40 -31.18
C VAL A 120 -1.73 -10.06 -30.30
N THR A 121 -0.66 -10.55 -30.92
CA THR A 121 0.49 -11.08 -30.20
C THR A 121 1.67 -10.14 -30.37
N ILE A 122 2.25 -9.70 -29.25
CA ILE A 122 3.41 -8.85 -29.21
C ILE A 122 4.60 -9.70 -28.74
N THR A 123 5.73 -9.57 -29.45
CA THR A 123 7.02 -10.13 -29.04
C THR A 123 7.98 -9.00 -28.77
N TYR A 124 8.56 -8.97 -27.57
CA TYR A 124 9.68 -8.10 -27.23
C TYR A 124 10.92 -8.95 -26.92
N GLU A 125 12.07 -8.50 -27.39
CA GLU A 125 13.38 -9.01 -27.02
C GLU A 125 14.28 -7.83 -26.70
N TRP A 126 14.95 -7.87 -25.53
CA TRP A 126 15.87 -6.80 -25.12
C TRP A 126 17.00 -7.33 -24.26
N THR A 127 18.05 -6.54 -24.15
CA THR A 127 19.25 -6.89 -23.36
C THR A 127 19.63 -5.72 -22.47
N ILE A 128 19.88 -6.02 -21.19
CA ILE A 128 20.44 -5.09 -20.21
C ILE A 128 21.86 -5.54 -19.88
N ASP A 129 22.83 -4.62 -19.98
CA ASP A 129 24.22 -4.77 -19.51
C ASP A 129 24.36 -3.98 -18.21
N SER A 130 24.63 -4.67 -17.09
CA SER A 130 24.74 -4.11 -15.73
C SER A 130 26.16 -4.21 -15.23
N ARG A 131 26.71 -3.10 -14.69
CA ARG A 131 28.11 -3.00 -14.25
C ARG A 131 28.25 -2.32 -12.90
N ASP A 132 29.26 -2.74 -12.14
CA ASP A 132 29.81 -2.12 -10.92
C ASP A 132 28.96 -2.20 -9.63
N ASP A 133 27.76 -2.81 -9.63
CA ASP A 133 26.88 -2.85 -8.43
C ASP A 133 26.00 -4.10 -8.35
N LEU A 134 26.62 -5.27 -8.41
CA LEU A 134 25.87 -6.52 -8.33
C LEU A 134 25.49 -6.88 -6.87
N ILE A 135 24.41 -6.31 -6.37
CA ILE A 135 23.85 -6.66 -5.06
C ILE A 135 22.65 -7.63 -5.17
N THR A 136 21.96 -7.64 -6.31
CA THR A 136 20.88 -8.58 -6.64
C THR A 136 20.94 -8.95 -8.11
N PHE A 137 20.43 -10.13 -8.47
CA PHE A 137 20.13 -10.47 -9.86
C PHE A 137 18.71 -10.04 -10.24
N PRO A 138 18.42 -9.92 -11.55
CA PRO A 138 17.04 -9.76 -12.02
C PRO A 138 16.13 -10.81 -11.40
N ARG A 139 14.96 -10.36 -10.92
CA ARG A 139 13.95 -11.26 -10.34
C ARG A 139 13.20 -12.01 -11.42
N PHE A 140 12.76 -13.22 -11.13
CA PHE A 140 11.81 -13.95 -11.94
C PHE A 140 10.39 -13.73 -11.41
N CYS A 141 9.54 -13.06 -12.19
CA CYS A 141 8.15 -12.79 -11.84
C CYS A 141 7.29 -12.78 -13.11
N PRO A 142 6.88 -13.96 -13.61
CA PRO A 142 6.27 -14.09 -14.94
C PRO A 142 4.80 -13.65 -14.99
N GLN A 143 4.15 -13.41 -13.87
CA GLN A 143 2.73 -13.02 -13.82
C GLN A 143 2.55 -11.84 -12.86
N THR A 144 2.40 -10.64 -13.42
CA THR A 144 2.39 -9.38 -12.66
C THR A 144 1.05 -8.65 -12.71
N ASP A 145 0.00 -9.24 -13.30
CA ASP A 145 -1.33 -8.62 -13.39
C ASP A 145 -2.45 -9.65 -13.19
N TYR A 146 -3.61 -9.15 -12.78
CA TYR A 146 -4.84 -9.93 -12.70
C TYR A 146 -5.38 -10.26 -14.10
N ASN A 147 -6.06 -11.41 -14.21
CA ASN A 147 -6.71 -11.89 -15.44
C ASN A 147 -5.73 -12.12 -16.60
N VAL A 148 -4.50 -12.45 -16.28
CA VAL A 148 -3.44 -12.85 -17.23
C VAL A 148 -3.00 -14.26 -16.87
N SER A 149 -2.98 -15.20 -17.83
CA SER A 149 -2.38 -16.52 -17.65
C SER A 149 -0.99 -16.58 -18.25
N VAL A 150 -0.19 -17.56 -17.84
CA VAL A 150 1.16 -17.79 -18.38
C VAL A 150 1.25 -19.22 -18.87
N LYS A 151 1.59 -19.43 -20.14
CA LYS A 151 1.82 -20.77 -20.68
C LYS A 151 3.19 -21.29 -20.31
N LYS A 152 4.23 -20.47 -20.55
CA LYS A 152 5.61 -20.86 -20.28
C LYS A 152 6.42 -19.69 -19.79
N ALA A 153 7.14 -19.88 -18.70
CA ALA A 153 8.13 -18.93 -18.22
C ALA A 153 9.41 -19.66 -17.77
N SER A 154 10.56 -19.11 -18.11
CA SER A 154 11.85 -19.69 -17.77
C SER A 154 12.85 -18.64 -17.30
N TYR A 155 13.65 -19.02 -16.32
CA TYR A 155 14.75 -18.25 -15.77
C TYR A 155 16.02 -19.09 -15.82
N ARG A 156 17.10 -18.49 -16.29
CA ARG A 156 18.42 -19.11 -16.37
C ARG A 156 19.46 -18.11 -15.86
N LEU A 157 20.29 -18.53 -14.93
CA LEU A 157 21.39 -17.74 -14.41
C LEU A 157 22.68 -18.56 -14.48
N LYS A 158 23.55 -18.19 -15.39
CA LYS A 158 24.91 -18.73 -15.51
C LYS A 158 25.86 -17.81 -14.76
N ALA A 159 26.62 -18.35 -13.81
CA ALA A 159 27.56 -17.58 -13.00
C ALA A 159 28.83 -18.38 -12.69
N PRO A 160 29.93 -17.73 -12.23
CA PRO A 160 31.13 -18.43 -11.77
C PRO A 160 30.80 -19.44 -10.67
N LYS A 161 31.39 -20.63 -10.71
CA LYS A 161 31.16 -21.69 -9.70
C LYS A 161 31.64 -21.29 -8.30
N SER A 162 32.57 -20.35 -8.21
CA SER A 162 33.09 -19.79 -6.98
C SER A 162 32.10 -18.84 -6.27
N MET A 163 31.11 -18.32 -7.02
CA MET A 163 30.10 -17.41 -6.48
C MET A 163 28.97 -18.21 -5.81
N THR A 164 28.75 -17.99 -4.53
CA THR A 164 27.57 -18.54 -3.85
C THR A 164 26.36 -17.67 -4.19
N ILE A 165 25.30 -18.28 -4.73
CA ILE A 165 24.04 -17.59 -5.07
C ILE A 165 22.97 -18.01 -4.09
N LEU A 166 22.40 -17.03 -3.42
CA LEU A 166 21.21 -17.17 -2.56
C LEU A 166 19.97 -17.06 -3.44
N HIS A 167 18.94 -17.83 -3.13
CA HIS A 167 17.64 -17.72 -3.80
C HIS A 167 16.49 -18.00 -2.84
N ALA A 168 15.34 -17.44 -3.14
CA ALA A 168 14.07 -17.73 -2.49
C ALA A 168 12.93 -17.59 -3.50
N GLN A 169 11.84 -18.31 -3.28
CA GLN A 169 10.69 -18.30 -4.16
C GLN A 169 9.37 -18.33 -3.41
N GLN A 170 8.34 -17.81 -4.04
CA GLN A 170 6.95 -17.89 -3.56
C GLN A 170 6.03 -18.22 -4.73
N ASN A 171 4.98 -19.00 -4.47
CA ASN A 171 3.92 -19.34 -5.42
C ASN A 171 4.42 -19.96 -6.75
N ILE A 172 5.56 -20.64 -6.74
CA ILE A 172 6.11 -21.43 -7.83
C ILE A 172 6.27 -22.86 -7.35
N ALA A 173 5.69 -23.81 -8.08
CA ALA A 173 5.69 -25.21 -7.68
C ALA A 173 7.05 -25.90 -7.92
N ASN A 174 7.75 -25.49 -8.98
CA ASN A 174 9.04 -26.08 -9.33
C ASN A 174 10.15 -25.49 -8.44
N GLU A 175 11.10 -26.32 -8.07
CA GLU A 175 12.29 -25.89 -7.32
C GLU A 175 13.38 -25.37 -8.28
N VAL A 176 14.24 -24.48 -7.75
CA VAL A 176 15.43 -24.03 -8.48
C VAL A 176 16.39 -25.19 -8.65
N ASN A 177 16.67 -25.56 -9.91
CA ASN A 177 17.67 -26.56 -10.24
C ASN A 177 19.06 -25.90 -10.38
N ILE A 178 20.09 -26.48 -9.73
CA ILE A 178 21.45 -25.96 -9.73
C ILE A 178 22.39 -27.01 -10.33
N ASP A 179 22.84 -26.76 -11.56
CA ASP A 179 23.84 -27.59 -12.24
C ASP A 179 25.25 -27.03 -12.02
N LYS A 180 26.12 -27.80 -11.38
CA LYS A 180 27.55 -27.53 -11.13
C LYS A 180 28.49 -28.48 -11.88
N SER A 181 28.04 -29.13 -12.93
CA SER A 181 28.81 -30.07 -13.72
C SER A 181 29.97 -29.42 -14.46
N SER A 182 29.81 -28.16 -14.89
CA SER A 182 30.91 -27.40 -15.52
C SER A 182 32.06 -27.13 -14.55
N LYS A 183 33.29 -27.11 -15.08
CA LYS A 183 34.51 -26.87 -14.30
C LYS A 183 34.52 -25.47 -13.65
N TYR A 184 34.06 -24.44 -14.37
CA TYR A 184 34.23 -23.04 -13.98
C TYR A 184 32.95 -22.30 -13.67
N THR A 185 31.82 -22.82 -14.16
CA THR A 185 30.51 -22.14 -14.02
C THR A 185 29.46 -23.05 -13.37
N GLN A 186 28.45 -22.45 -12.82
CA GLN A 186 27.19 -23.08 -12.39
C GLN A 186 26.03 -22.47 -13.19
N LEU A 187 24.97 -23.25 -13.37
CA LEU A 187 23.73 -22.83 -14.01
C LEU A 187 22.56 -23.07 -13.07
N LEU A 188 21.87 -22.00 -12.71
CA LEU A 188 20.61 -22.07 -11.99
C LEU A 188 19.48 -21.95 -13.01
N THR A 189 18.48 -22.82 -12.92
CA THR A 189 17.29 -22.80 -13.78
C THR A 189 16.03 -22.93 -12.98
N LEU A 190 15.00 -22.22 -13.40
CA LEU A 190 13.65 -22.28 -12.82
C LEU A 190 12.63 -22.12 -13.95
N GLU A 191 11.56 -22.93 -13.91
CA GLU A 191 10.45 -22.84 -14.84
C GLU A 191 9.12 -22.71 -14.12
N ALA A 192 8.21 -21.96 -14.73
CA ALA A 192 6.83 -21.84 -14.28
C ALA A 192 5.93 -21.94 -15.52
N ASN A 193 5.18 -23.03 -15.63
CA ASN A 193 4.38 -23.35 -16.80
C ASN A 193 2.88 -23.46 -16.38
N ASP A 194 2.00 -23.15 -17.32
CA ASP A 194 0.54 -23.31 -17.20
C ASP A 194 -0.05 -22.61 -15.94
N LEU A 195 0.45 -21.41 -15.65
CA LEU A 195 -0.07 -20.62 -14.53
C LEU A 195 -1.48 -20.10 -14.90
N PRO A 196 -2.51 -20.43 -14.09
CA PRO A 196 -3.86 -19.94 -14.30
C PRO A 196 -3.94 -18.43 -14.06
N ILE A 197 -5.06 -17.81 -14.44
CA ILE A 197 -5.32 -16.41 -14.14
C ILE A 197 -5.39 -16.19 -12.63
N LEU A 198 -4.80 -15.09 -12.16
CA LEU A 198 -5.04 -14.56 -10.83
C LEU A 198 -6.24 -13.62 -10.89
N GLU A 199 -7.23 -13.83 -10.07
CA GLU A 199 -8.42 -12.99 -10.02
C GLU A 199 -8.36 -11.99 -8.87
N LYS A 200 -8.86 -10.77 -9.13
CA LYS A 200 -9.08 -9.79 -8.06
C LYS A 200 -10.40 -10.11 -7.38
N LYS A 201 -10.35 -10.62 -6.15
CA LYS A 201 -11.53 -10.88 -5.32
C LYS A 201 -11.61 -9.87 -4.17
N THR A 202 -12.82 -9.54 -3.75
CA THR A 202 -13.04 -8.68 -2.57
C THR A 202 -12.56 -9.41 -1.32
N TYR A 203 -11.90 -8.71 -0.41
CA TYR A 203 -11.36 -9.28 0.83
C TYR A 203 -10.39 -10.46 0.58
N SER A 204 -9.52 -10.34 -0.40
CA SER A 204 -8.43 -11.28 -0.66
C SER A 204 -7.07 -10.59 -0.60
N HIS A 205 -6.02 -11.38 -0.45
CA HIS A 205 -4.65 -10.86 -0.47
C HIS A 205 -4.36 -10.00 -1.71
N PRO A 206 -3.51 -8.97 -1.59
CA PRO A 206 -3.09 -8.16 -2.73
C PRO A 206 -2.33 -9.03 -3.75
N LEU A 207 -2.34 -8.60 -5.01
CA LEU A 207 -1.74 -9.33 -6.13
C LEU A 207 -0.30 -9.78 -5.84
N ARG A 208 0.51 -8.91 -5.24
CA ARG A 208 1.93 -9.21 -4.97
C ARG A 208 2.16 -10.42 -4.05
N GLU A 209 1.22 -10.72 -3.15
CA GLU A 209 1.31 -11.90 -2.28
C GLU A 209 0.90 -13.18 -3.00
N LYS A 210 0.18 -13.04 -4.12
CA LYS A 210 -0.27 -14.14 -4.98
C LYS A 210 0.65 -14.40 -6.17
N MET A 211 1.43 -13.40 -6.58
CA MET A 211 2.31 -13.53 -7.75
C MET A 211 3.35 -14.63 -7.57
N PRO A 212 3.55 -15.47 -8.59
CA PRO A 212 4.72 -16.35 -8.66
C PRO A 212 5.98 -15.51 -8.79
N MET A 213 6.94 -15.68 -7.87
CA MET A 213 8.16 -14.87 -7.84
C MET A 213 9.33 -15.69 -7.32
N ALA A 214 10.50 -15.52 -7.93
CA ALA A 214 11.76 -15.96 -7.37
C ALA A 214 12.79 -14.82 -7.40
N LEU A 215 13.57 -14.75 -6.32
CA LEU A 215 14.61 -13.77 -6.09
C LEU A 215 15.96 -14.46 -6.03
N PHE A 216 16.98 -13.81 -6.56
CA PHE A 216 18.34 -14.30 -6.60
C PHE A 216 19.33 -13.20 -6.22
N ALA A 217 20.36 -13.54 -5.44
CA ALA A 217 21.38 -12.58 -5.02
C ALA A 217 22.73 -13.27 -4.81
N PRO A 218 23.87 -12.60 -5.05
CA PRO A 218 25.16 -13.12 -4.63
C PRO A 218 25.25 -13.08 -3.10
N ALA A 219 25.80 -14.13 -2.48
CA ALA A 219 25.96 -14.16 -1.03
C ALA A 219 26.97 -13.12 -0.54
N ASP A 220 28.04 -12.92 -1.30
CA ASP A 220 29.02 -11.87 -1.12
C ASP A 220 29.00 -10.97 -2.36
N PHE A 221 28.99 -9.67 -2.17
CA PHE A 221 28.80 -8.71 -3.25
C PHE A 221 29.78 -7.55 -3.19
N THR A 222 29.98 -6.93 -4.34
CA THR A 222 30.65 -5.64 -4.46
C THR A 222 29.59 -4.60 -4.85
N TYR A 223 29.55 -3.50 -4.10
CA TYR A 223 28.66 -2.39 -4.39
C TYR A 223 29.51 -1.11 -4.43
N TYR A 224 29.74 -0.59 -5.62
CA TYR A 224 30.73 0.45 -5.90
C TYR A 224 32.11 0.02 -5.36
N ASP A 225 32.71 0.80 -4.47
CA ASP A 225 34.00 0.59 -3.83
C ASP A 225 33.93 -0.22 -2.52
N THR A 226 32.75 -0.71 -2.16
CA THR A 226 32.52 -1.47 -0.91
C THR A 226 32.27 -2.94 -1.17
N GLN A 227 32.68 -3.77 -0.21
CA GLN A 227 32.40 -5.21 -0.20
C GLN A 227 31.45 -5.53 0.95
N GLY A 228 30.42 -6.32 0.67
CA GLY A 228 29.42 -6.73 1.63
C GLY A 228 29.07 -8.21 1.53
N SER A 229 28.33 -8.69 2.54
CA SER A 229 27.80 -10.06 2.56
C SER A 229 26.33 -10.05 2.93
N GLN A 230 25.54 -10.91 2.28
CA GLN A 230 24.14 -11.19 2.55
C GLN A 230 23.94 -12.64 3.02
N ARG A 231 24.98 -13.30 3.52
CA ARG A 231 24.89 -14.67 4.04
C ARG A 231 23.97 -14.77 5.25
N SER A 232 23.90 -13.69 6.01
CA SER A 232 22.95 -13.53 7.12
C SER A 232 22.52 -12.07 7.27
N TRP A 233 21.39 -11.84 7.95
CA TRP A 233 20.95 -10.49 8.33
C TRP A 233 22.00 -9.74 9.15
N LYS A 234 22.75 -10.48 9.98
CA LYS A 234 23.86 -9.92 10.74
C LYS A 234 24.96 -9.37 9.83
N ASP A 235 25.39 -10.14 8.83
CA ASP A 235 26.46 -9.74 7.92
C ASP A 235 26.03 -8.55 7.04
N PHE A 236 24.81 -8.58 6.52
CA PHE A 236 24.24 -7.46 5.78
C PHE A 236 24.19 -6.18 6.65
N GLY A 237 23.78 -6.32 7.89
CA GLY A 237 23.75 -5.21 8.83
C GLY A 237 25.12 -4.65 9.16
N LEU A 238 26.17 -5.48 9.25
CA LEU A 238 27.55 -5.02 9.42
C LEU A 238 28.03 -4.19 8.23
N TRP A 239 27.73 -4.61 7.00
CA TRP A 239 28.02 -3.81 5.81
C TRP A 239 27.32 -2.45 5.87
N GLN A 240 26.02 -2.44 6.17
CA GLN A 240 25.26 -1.20 6.27
C GLN A 240 25.75 -0.31 7.42
N TYR A 241 26.12 -0.89 8.56
CA TYR A 241 26.71 -0.17 9.68
C TYR A 241 28.01 0.53 9.28
N ASN A 242 28.89 -0.17 8.54
CA ASN A 242 30.14 0.42 8.03
C ASN A 242 29.87 1.58 7.05
N LEU A 243 28.81 1.51 6.25
CA LEU A 243 28.45 2.60 5.35
C LEU A 243 28.02 3.89 6.07
N ILE A 244 27.45 3.77 7.27
CA ILE A 244 26.96 4.94 8.04
C ILE A 244 27.99 5.48 9.03
N GLN A 245 29.15 4.84 9.19
CA GLN A 245 30.18 5.30 10.13
C GLN A 245 30.75 6.66 9.71
N GLY A 246 30.90 7.56 10.70
CA GLY A 246 31.47 8.90 10.49
C GLY A 246 30.57 9.89 9.73
N LEU A 247 29.35 9.48 9.34
CA LEU A 247 28.42 10.35 8.64
C LEU A 247 27.52 11.18 9.57
N ASP A 248 27.63 11.00 10.88
CA ASP A 248 26.83 11.64 11.92
C ASP A 248 27.53 12.84 12.59
N ILE A 249 28.52 13.42 11.93
CA ILE A 249 29.24 14.59 12.47
C ILE A 249 28.43 15.86 12.22
N LEU A 250 28.19 16.63 13.28
CA LEU A 250 27.50 17.91 13.26
C LEU A 250 28.48 19.08 13.41
N PRO A 251 28.28 20.23 12.70
CA PRO A 251 29.02 21.46 12.94
C PRO A 251 28.81 21.98 14.37
N GLU A 252 29.80 22.66 14.93
CA GLU A 252 29.78 23.16 16.32
C GLU A 252 28.60 24.08 16.62
N ASN A 253 28.27 24.99 15.68
CA ASN A 253 27.12 25.87 15.84
C ASN A 253 25.78 25.11 15.90
N VAL A 254 25.66 23.98 15.20
CA VAL A 254 24.48 23.12 15.26
C VAL A 254 24.40 22.43 16.62
N ARG A 255 25.51 21.88 17.10
CA ARG A 255 25.60 21.23 18.42
C ARG A 255 25.12 22.16 19.53
N GLN A 256 25.62 23.43 19.54
CA GLN A 256 25.19 24.45 20.49
C GLN A 256 23.68 24.75 20.39
N GLN A 257 23.13 24.85 19.18
CA GLN A 257 21.69 25.05 18.97
C GLN A 257 20.85 23.89 19.53
N LEU A 258 21.29 22.64 19.35
CA LEU A 258 20.59 21.47 19.86
C LEU A 258 20.58 21.44 21.40
N HIS A 259 21.70 21.78 22.05
CA HIS A 259 21.78 21.93 23.50
C HIS A 259 20.87 23.04 24.02
N GLN A 260 20.88 24.22 23.38
CA GLN A 260 19.94 25.32 23.72
C GLN A 260 18.48 24.88 23.61
N LEU A 261 18.16 24.02 22.63
CA LEU A 261 16.80 23.51 22.42
C LEU A 261 16.39 22.47 23.46
N THR A 262 17.33 21.65 23.99
CA THR A 262 16.99 20.43 24.74
C THR A 262 17.43 20.42 26.18
N ASP A 263 18.44 21.23 26.62
CA ASP A 263 19.03 21.11 27.97
C ASP A 263 18.05 21.46 29.10
N THR A 264 17.01 22.21 28.83
CA THR A 264 15.97 22.52 29.82
C THR A 264 14.89 21.42 29.93
N MET A 265 14.90 20.44 29.06
CA MET A 265 13.92 19.36 29.03
C MET A 265 14.28 18.27 30.03
N LYS A 266 13.27 17.73 30.70
CA LYS A 266 13.46 16.80 31.82
C LYS A 266 13.54 15.34 31.38
N THR A 267 12.98 15.00 30.24
CA THR A 267 12.87 13.62 29.78
C THR A 267 13.43 13.45 28.37
N ASP A 268 13.96 12.26 28.07
CA ASP A 268 14.44 11.93 26.73
C ASP A 268 13.31 12.03 25.70
N ARG A 269 12.07 11.69 26.07
CA ARG A 269 10.91 11.80 25.18
C ARG A 269 10.65 13.26 24.76
N GLU A 270 10.74 14.22 25.68
CA GLU A 270 10.62 15.64 25.36
C GLU A 270 11.73 16.10 24.42
N LYS A 271 12.98 15.65 24.67
CA LYS A 271 14.12 15.96 23.80
C LYS A 271 13.91 15.38 22.38
N VAL A 272 13.51 14.12 22.28
CA VAL A 272 13.21 13.48 20.98
C VAL A 272 12.13 14.25 20.23
N GLU A 273 11.05 14.65 20.91
CA GLU A 273 9.95 15.41 20.29
C GLU A 273 10.43 16.77 19.79
N ALA A 274 11.23 17.49 20.57
CA ALA A 274 11.77 18.78 20.16
C ALA A 274 12.69 18.66 18.94
N LEU A 275 13.57 17.64 18.92
CA LEU A 275 14.48 17.38 17.80
C LEU A 275 13.73 16.91 16.54
N TYR A 276 12.72 16.06 16.69
CA TYR A 276 11.88 15.62 15.58
C TYR A 276 11.08 16.78 14.95
N ARG A 277 10.56 17.65 15.80
CA ARG A 277 9.90 18.90 15.35
C ARG A 277 10.90 19.86 14.70
N HIS A 278 12.14 19.92 15.20
CA HIS A 278 13.21 20.72 14.59
C HIS A 278 13.56 20.18 13.20
N LEU A 279 13.71 18.85 13.05
CA LEU A 279 13.89 18.22 11.74
C LEU A 279 12.81 18.67 10.74
N GLY A 280 11.53 18.59 11.15
CA GLY A 280 10.40 18.98 10.28
C GLY A 280 10.34 20.45 9.89
N LYS A 281 10.93 21.34 10.71
CA LYS A 281 10.99 22.78 10.44
C LYS A 281 12.17 23.18 9.55
N THR A 282 13.27 22.44 9.63
CA THR A 282 14.54 22.84 9.01
C THR A 282 14.89 22.02 7.78
N THR A 283 14.20 20.91 7.55
CA THR A 283 14.49 20.03 6.41
C THR A 283 13.25 19.69 5.59
N ARG A 284 13.48 19.20 4.38
CA ARG A 284 12.48 18.62 3.49
C ARG A 284 12.99 17.33 2.86
N TYR A 285 12.08 16.42 2.54
CA TYR A 285 12.40 15.22 1.79
C TYR A 285 12.68 15.56 0.32
N VAL A 286 13.79 15.04 -0.20
CA VAL A 286 14.14 15.03 -1.63
C VAL A 286 14.83 13.69 -1.89
N ALA A 287 14.31 12.89 -2.79
CA ALA A 287 14.93 11.62 -3.15
C ALA A 287 16.30 11.88 -3.83
N ILE A 288 17.37 11.25 -3.29
CA ILE A 288 18.74 11.32 -3.81
C ILE A 288 19.25 9.89 -3.88
N LEU A 289 19.23 9.31 -5.08
CA LEU A 289 19.58 7.90 -5.32
C LEU A 289 20.73 7.82 -6.34
N LEU A 290 21.74 8.71 -6.20
CA LEU A 290 22.88 8.75 -7.11
C LEU A 290 23.97 7.79 -6.64
N GLY A 291 24.31 6.85 -7.47
CA GLY A 291 25.44 5.96 -7.25
C GLY A 291 25.35 5.22 -5.90
N ILE A 292 26.44 5.21 -5.12
CA ILE A 292 26.48 4.60 -3.78
C ILE A 292 25.42 5.17 -2.83
N GLY A 293 24.89 6.37 -3.12
CA GLY A 293 23.79 7.00 -2.38
C GLY A 293 22.49 6.20 -2.41
N GLY A 294 22.37 5.16 -3.23
CA GLY A 294 21.29 4.17 -3.14
C GLY A 294 21.23 3.51 -1.75
N TRP A 295 22.38 3.31 -1.08
CA TRP A 295 22.49 2.69 0.25
C TRP A 295 23.20 3.56 1.30
N LYS A 296 24.17 4.37 0.90
CA LYS A 296 24.94 5.24 1.80
C LYS A 296 24.20 6.55 2.05
N PRO A 297 23.93 6.93 3.31
CA PRO A 297 23.30 8.22 3.63
C PRO A 297 24.18 9.42 3.26
N ALA A 298 23.55 10.56 2.98
CA ALA A 298 24.24 11.85 3.04
C ALA A 298 24.75 12.12 4.46
N THR A 299 25.87 12.86 4.60
CA THR A 299 26.38 13.26 5.91
C THR A 299 25.41 14.19 6.64
N ALA A 300 25.35 14.13 7.96
CA ALA A 300 24.52 15.03 8.76
C ALA A 300 24.85 16.50 8.51
N THR A 301 26.13 16.83 8.33
CA THR A 301 26.59 18.19 7.94
C THR A 301 26.04 18.61 6.58
N SER A 302 25.98 17.72 5.60
CA SER A 302 25.45 18.00 4.27
C SER A 302 23.94 18.29 4.32
N VAL A 303 23.17 17.44 5.03
CA VAL A 303 21.73 17.64 5.22
C VAL A 303 21.43 18.95 5.93
N TYR A 304 22.18 19.30 6.99
CA TYR A 304 22.06 20.58 7.66
C TYR A 304 22.28 21.76 6.70
N LYS A 305 23.37 21.74 5.91
CA LYS A 305 23.72 22.85 4.99
C LYS A 305 22.70 23.01 3.87
N SER A 306 22.18 21.92 3.33
CA SER A 306 21.26 21.94 2.19
C SER A 306 19.79 22.13 2.60
N GLY A 307 19.42 21.77 3.83
CA GLY A 307 18.03 21.75 4.30
C GLY A 307 17.19 20.64 3.63
N PHE A 308 17.82 19.62 3.03
CA PHE A 308 17.09 18.50 2.45
C PHE A 308 17.92 17.20 2.50
N GLY A 309 17.23 16.07 2.37
CA GLY A 309 17.80 14.75 2.26
C GLY A 309 16.76 13.71 1.84
N ASP A 310 17.23 12.55 1.43
CA ASP A 310 16.38 11.37 1.23
C ASP A 310 16.09 10.65 2.56
N CYS A 311 15.39 9.51 2.52
CA CYS A 311 15.08 8.74 3.73
C CYS A 311 16.34 8.42 4.54
N LYS A 312 17.43 8.04 3.89
CA LYS A 312 18.70 7.70 4.52
C LYS A 312 19.37 8.91 5.15
N GLY A 313 19.47 10.01 4.40
CA GLY A 313 20.10 11.25 4.85
C GLY A 313 19.38 11.90 6.02
N LEU A 314 18.03 11.99 5.96
CA LEU A 314 17.21 12.55 7.04
C LEU A 314 17.25 11.68 8.30
N THR A 315 17.19 10.34 8.14
CA THR A 315 17.32 9.41 9.26
C THR A 315 18.70 9.52 9.92
N ASN A 316 19.77 9.61 9.12
CA ASN A 316 21.12 9.81 9.66
C ASN A 316 21.28 11.17 10.36
N TYR A 317 20.67 12.24 9.82
CA TYR A 317 20.69 13.56 10.46
C TYR A 317 19.95 13.56 11.79
N MET A 318 18.78 12.92 11.87
CA MET A 318 18.05 12.75 13.13
C MET A 318 18.85 11.92 14.14
N ARG A 319 19.51 10.83 13.68
CA ARG A 319 20.40 10.01 14.50
C ARG A 319 21.56 10.85 15.08
N ALA A 320 22.15 11.71 14.25
CA ALA A 320 23.23 12.60 14.68
C ALA A 320 22.78 13.60 15.76
N MET A 321 21.59 14.19 15.60
CA MET A 321 21.01 15.11 16.58
C MET A 321 20.72 14.42 17.92
N LEU A 322 20.18 13.19 17.90
CA LEU A 322 19.93 12.41 19.11
C LEU A 322 21.23 12.02 19.82
N LYS A 323 22.22 11.58 19.07
CA LYS A 323 23.55 11.23 19.58
C LYS A 323 24.20 12.42 20.29
N GLU A 324 24.09 13.64 19.77
CA GLU A 324 24.64 14.85 20.36
C GLU A 324 24.07 15.12 21.74
N VAL A 325 22.79 14.86 21.96
CA VAL A 325 22.12 15.07 23.27
C VAL A 325 22.09 13.81 24.14
N GLY A 326 22.91 12.80 23.82
CA GLY A 326 23.10 11.57 24.61
C GLY A 326 21.96 10.53 24.47
N ILE A 327 21.11 10.60 23.44
CA ILE A 327 20.02 9.65 23.24
C ILE A 327 20.43 8.60 22.21
N ALA A 328 20.39 7.33 22.61
CA ALA A 328 20.67 6.20 21.71
C ALA A 328 19.55 6.03 20.66
N SER A 329 19.95 5.68 19.44
CA SER A 329 19.01 5.38 18.36
C SER A 329 19.62 4.41 17.35
N ASN A 330 18.79 3.59 16.73
CA ASN A 330 19.20 2.58 15.77
C ASN A 330 18.68 2.92 14.38
N TYR A 331 19.59 3.04 13.42
CA TYR A 331 19.25 3.15 12.02
C TYR A 331 18.53 1.88 11.58
N THR A 332 17.37 1.99 10.94
CA THR A 332 16.52 0.84 10.65
C THR A 332 16.10 0.85 9.20
N LEU A 333 16.31 -0.27 8.50
CA LEU A 333 15.87 -0.48 7.13
C LEU A 333 14.57 -1.27 7.11
N ILE A 334 13.65 -0.88 6.23
CA ILE A 334 12.31 -1.44 6.15
C ILE A 334 11.82 -1.47 4.69
N SER A 335 10.78 -2.25 4.42
CA SER A 335 10.02 -2.17 3.17
C SER A 335 8.70 -1.45 3.40
N THR A 336 8.39 -0.46 2.57
CA THR A 336 7.07 0.18 2.52
C THR A 336 6.06 -0.59 1.66
N THR A 337 6.50 -1.68 1.03
CA THR A 337 5.66 -2.49 0.13
C THR A 337 5.46 -3.91 0.60
N ASN A 338 6.42 -4.52 1.27
CA ASN A 338 6.38 -5.90 1.74
C ASN A 338 6.22 -5.95 3.26
N HIS A 339 5.11 -6.49 3.75
CA HIS A 339 4.87 -6.62 5.19
C HIS A 339 5.84 -7.61 5.86
N ARG A 340 6.31 -8.61 5.12
CA ARG A 340 7.18 -9.67 5.63
C ARG A 340 8.42 -9.81 4.77
N PHE A 341 9.54 -10.03 5.43
CA PHE A 341 10.75 -10.50 4.76
C PHE A 341 10.71 -12.03 4.61
N MET A 342 11.30 -12.51 3.54
CA MET A 342 11.69 -13.91 3.42
C MET A 342 12.85 -14.16 4.38
N LYS A 343 12.56 -14.66 5.58
CA LYS A 343 13.51 -14.67 6.72
C LYS A 343 14.77 -15.47 6.45
N ASP A 344 14.64 -16.56 5.70
CA ASP A 344 15.73 -17.47 5.36
C ASP A 344 16.49 -17.02 4.09
N TYR A 345 16.14 -15.86 3.56
CA TYR A 345 16.76 -15.25 2.40
C TYR A 345 17.14 -13.81 2.71
N THR A 346 18.40 -13.62 3.08
CA THR A 346 18.92 -12.28 3.30
C THR A 346 19.20 -11.62 1.95
N CYS A 347 18.55 -10.50 1.69
CA CYS A 347 18.78 -9.76 0.46
C CYS A 347 18.42 -8.29 0.62
N ALA A 348 19.30 -7.43 0.15
CA ALA A 348 19.10 -5.98 0.05
C ALA A 348 17.80 -5.62 -0.67
N GLY A 349 17.44 -6.33 -1.73
CA GLY A 349 16.24 -6.08 -2.55
C GLY A 349 14.90 -6.25 -1.83
N GLN A 350 14.90 -6.67 -0.56
CA GLN A 350 13.68 -6.74 0.26
C GLN A 350 13.32 -5.42 0.94
N MET A 351 14.20 -4.42 0.92
CA MET A 351 14.05 -3.14 1.62
C MET A 351 14.12 -1.97 0.64
N ASN A 352 13.40 -0.91 0.93
CA ASN A 352 13.36 0.29 0.07
C ASN A 352 13.31 1.61 0.87
N HIS A 353 13.35 1.55 2.21
CA HIS A 353 13.16 2.72 3.05
C HIS A 353 14.01 2.66 4.32
N ALA A 354 14.29 3.83 4.91
CA ALA A 354 15.02 3.96 6.16
C ALA A 354 14.23 4.82 7.16
N ILE A 355 14.12 4.34 8.39
CA ILE A 355 13.51 5.01 9.53
C ILE A 355 14.44 4.95 10.74
N LEU A 356 14.09 5.61 11.83
CA LEU A 356 14.89 5.61 13.04
C LEU A 356 14.13 4.98 14.21
N GLN A 357 14.75 4.00 14.87
CA GLN A 357 14.27 3.45 16.13
C GLN A 357 14.93 4.20 17.29
N VAL A 358 14.15 4.62 18.26
CA VAL A 358 14.66 5.23 19.51
C VAL A 358 14.17 4.41 20.69
N PRO A 359 15.02 3.55 21.29
CA PRO A 359 14.64 2.78 22.46
C PRO A 359 14.61 3.71 23.69
N LEU A 360 13.45 3.79 24.35
CA LEU A 360 13.28 4.47 25.63
C LEU A 360 13.04 3.45 26.74
N PRO A 361 13.23 3.77 28.02
CA PRO A 361 13.12 2.81 29.12
C PRO A 361 11.78 2.07 29.23
N LYS A 362 10.69 2.67 28.75
CA LYS A 362 9.33 2.10 28.83
C LYS A 362 8.63 1.98 27.47
N ASP A 363 9.28 2.40 26.40
CA ASP A 363 8.68 2.50 25.08
C ASP A 363 9.77 2.45 24.00
N THR A 364 9.39 2.12 22.77
CA THR A 364 10.26 2.24 21.60
C THR A 364 9.58 3.16 20.60
N LEU A 365 10.20 4.28 20.30
CA LEU A 365 9.69 5.20 19.28
C LEU A 365 10.23 4.81 17.90
N TRP A 366 9.36 4.88 16.92
CA TRP A 366 9.70 4.74 15.51
C TRP A 366 9.50 6.09 14.83
N LEU A 367 10.56 6.66 14.28
CA LEU A 367 10.53 8.00 13.71
C LEU A 367 10.58 7.93 12.18
N GLU A 368 9.52 8.42 11.55
CA GLU A 368 9.46 8.62 10.10
C GLU A 368 10.10 9.97 9.74
N CYS A 369 11.40 9.93 9.41
CA CYS A 369 12.17 11.15 9.18
C CYS A 369 11.87 11.84 7.83
N THR A 370 11.21 11.15 6.89
CA THR A 370 10.83 11.74 5.59
C THR A 370 9.54 12.55 5.65
N ASN A 371 8.71 12.28 6.68
CA ASN A 371 7.48 13.02 6.92
C ASN A 371 7.35 13.45 8.39
N PRO A 372 8.24 14.30 8.91
CA PRO A 372 8.24 14.73 10.31
C PRO A 372 7.08 15.67 10.68
N ARG A 373 6.07 15.77 9.81
CA ARG A 373 4.76 16.37 10.10
C ARG A 373 3.81 15.37 10.77
N LEU A 374 4.09 14.08 10.64
CA LEU A 374 3.41 13.06 11.41
C LEU A 374 3.78 13.21 12.91
N PRO A 375 2.88 12.86 13.82
CA PRO A 375 3.19 12.87 15.25
C PRO A 375 4.41 11.99 15.56
N MET A 376 5.25 12.44 16.49
CA MET A 376 6.42 11.68 16.92
C MET A 376 6.02 10.28 17.42
N GLY A 377 6.68 9.26 16.87
CA GLY A 377 6.41 7.86 17.22
C GLY A 377 5.16 7.26 16.58
N TYR A 378 4.48 8.01 15.73
CA TYR A 378 3.36 7.48 14.94
C TYR A 378 3.87 6.55 13.84
N VAL A 379 3.36 5.32 13.84
CA VAL A 379 3.69 4.31 12.83
C VAL A 379 2.61 4.30 11.76
N HIS A 380 2.91 4.88 10.60
CA HIS A 380 1.93 5.04 9.52
C HIS A 380 1.65 3.74 8.76
N GLU A 381 0.64 3.76 7.90
CA GLU A 381 0.09 2.61 7.20
C GLU A 381 1.15 1.80 6.46
N ASP A 382 2.02 2.47 5.70
CA ASP A 382 2.99 1.80 4.83
C ASP A 382 4.10 1.03 5.58
N ILE A 383 4.18 1.17 6.92
CA ILE A 383 5.20 0.50 7.74
C ILE A 383 4.64 -0.22 8.98
N ALA A 384 3.36 0.00 9.32
CA ALA A 384 2.75 -0.60 10.51
C ALA A 384 2.73 -2.13 10.42
N GLY A 385 3.32 -2.79 11.42
CA GLY A 385 3.41 -4.24 11.48
C GLY A 385 4.39 -4.87 10.49
N HIS A 386 5.19 -4.10 9.74
CA HIS A 386 6.18 -4.62 8.80
C HIS A 386 7.41 -5.18 9.50
N ASP A 387 8.07 -6.14 8.86
CA ASP A 387 9.40 -6.58 9.26
C ASP A 387 10.44 -5.53 8.85
N ALA A 388 11.43 -5.33 9.71
CA ALA A 388 12.52 -4.39 9.50
C ALA A 388 13.84 -4.98 10.01
N ILE A 389 14.95 -4.38 9.62
CA ILE A 389 16.27 -4.72 10.12
C ILE A 389 16.88 -3.52 10.86
N GLU A 390 17.13 -3.69 12.14
CA GLU A 390 17.88 -2.76 12.99
C GLU A 390 19.37 -2.91 12.73
N ILE A 391 20.06 -1.80 12.52
CA ILE A 391 21.47 -1.74 12.16
C ILE A 391 22.30 -1.26 13.38
N SER A 392 23.25 -2.07 13.81
CA SER A 392 24.14 -1.76 14.91
C SER A 392 25.58 -2.23 14.62
N GLU A 393 26.52 -1.95 15.53
CA GLU A 393 27.88 -2.46 15.45
C GLU A 393 27.99 -3.99 15.55
N GLN A 394 26.97 -4.65 16.11
CA GLN A 394 26.85 -6.11 16.18
C GLN A 394 26.28 -6.70 14.88
N GLY A 395 25.91 -5.87 13.93
CA GLY A 395 25.30 -6.24 12.67
C GLY A 395 23.80 -5.95 12.61
N GLY A 396 23.09 -6.68 11.74
CA GLY A 396 21.65 -6.54 11.56
C GLY A 396 20.85 -7.47 12.45
N ARG A 397 19.75 -6.97 13.01
CA ARG A 397 18.79 -7.72 13.80
C ARG A 397 17.39 -7.53 13.24
N LEU A 398 16.71 -8.64 12.91
CA LEU A 398 15.30 -8.57 12.48
C LEU A 398 14.42 -8.11 13.65
N VAL A 399 13.59 -7.15 13.36
CA VAL A 399 12.58 -6.60 14.27
C VAL A 399 11.25 -6.47 13.52
N ARG A 400 10.18 -6.23 14.26
CA ARG A 400 8.86 -5.96 13.69
C ARG A 400 8.28 -4.70 14.29
N LEU A 401 7.77 -3.82 13.45
CA LEU A 401 7.09 -2.62 13.90
C LEU A 401 5.75 -2.98 14.54
N PRO A 402 5.30 -2.18 15.50
CA PRO A 402 3.99 -2.37 16.11
C PRO A 402 2.87 -2.14 15.10
N ILE A 403 1.73 -2.75 15.37
CA ILE A 403 0.46 -2.51 14.69
C ILE A 403 -0.56 -2.00 15.71
N TYR A 404 -1.38 -1.06 15.31
CA TYR A 404 -2.46 -0.57 16.18
C TYR A 404 -3.55 -1.63 16.33
N ALA A 405 -4.06 -1.78 17.55
CA ALA A 405 -5.23 -2.63 17.78
C ALA A 405 -6.43 -2.08 17.00
N ASP A 406 -7.25 -2.96 16.44
CA ASP A 406 -8.39 -2.60 15.61
C ASP A 406 -9.33 -1.58 16.29
N SER A 407 -9.55 -1.74 17.58
CA SER A 407 -10.38 -0.84 18.39
C SER A 407 -9.78 0.55 18.59
N THR A 408 -8.47 0.72 18.37
CA THR A 408 -7.80 2.03 18.47
C THR A 408 -7.75 2.78 17.13
N ASN A 409 -8.03 2.10 16.02
CA ASN A 409 -8.32 2.72 14.73
C ASN A 409 -9.75 3.24 14.75
N LEU A 410 -9.97 4.27 15.58
CA LEU A 410 -11.28 4.74 15.99
C LEU A 410 -11.75 5.93 15.17
N MET A 411 -12.99 5.89 14.75
CA MET A 411 -13.77 7.07 14.33
C MET A 411 -14.95 7.21 15.27
N ARG A 412 -14.99 8.32 16.00
CA ARG A 412 -16.09 8.66 16.89
C ARG A 412 -16.82 9.88 16.38
N SER A 413 -18.13 9.75 16.20
CA SER A 413 -18.97 10.81 15.66
C SER A 413 -20.05 11.19 16.67
N THR A 414 -20.26 12.49 16.85
CA THR A 414 -21.41 13.05 17.55
C THR A 414 -22.20 13.90 16.57
N VAL A 415 -23.50 13.62 16.44
CA VAL A 415 -24.40 14.32 15.52
C VAL A 415 -25.60 14.83 16.24
N ASN A 416 -25.85 16.14 16.18
CA ASN A 416 -27.08 16.76 16.69
C ASN A 416 -27.92 17.21 15.50
N ILE A 417 -29.16 16.70 15.41
CA ILE A 417 -30.08 16.95 14.31
C ILE A 417 -31.31 17.68 14.87
N HIS A 418 -31.49 18.93 14.48
CA HIS A 418 -32.67 19.70 14.75
C HIS A 418 -33.61 19.65 13.54
N LEU A 419 -34.64 18.81 13.62
CA LEU A 419 -35.62 18.62 12.56
C LEU A 419 -36.77 19.63 12.68
N SER A 420 -37.14 20.25 11.57
CA SER A 420 -38.29 21.16 11.46
C SER A 420 -39.54 20.42 10.93
N GLN A 421 -40.70 21.04 11.09
CA GLN A 421 -42.00 20.48 10.68
C GLN A 421 -42.12 20.24 9.17
N ASP A 422 -41.36 20.97 8.36
CA ASP A 422 -41.32 20.88 6.88
C ASP A 422 -40.31 19.87 6.36
N GLY A 423 -39.64 19.09 7.23
CA GLY A 423 -38.62 18.14 6.88
C GLY A 423 -37.22 18.73 6.69
N THR A 424 -37.03 20.04 6.86
CA THR A 424 -35.73 20.70 6.93
C THR A 424 -35.01 20.31 8.23
N ALA A 425 -33.68 20.12 8.15
CA ALA A 425 -32.87 19.88 9.35
C ALA A 425 -31.59 20.71 9.38
N ASN A 426 -31.20 21.14 10.59
CA ASN A 426 -29.86 21.63 10.88
C ASN A 426 -29.08 20.52 11.58
N LEU A 427 -27.92 20.16 11.05
CA LEU A 427 -27.06 19.14 11.58
C LEU A 427 -25.76 19.78 12.08
N LYS A 428 -25.37 19.46 13.31
CA LYS A 428 -24.03 19.72 13.85
C LYS A 428 -23.33 18.38 13.97
N VAL A 429 -22.20 18.24 13.31
CA VAL A 429 -21.41 17.02 13.27
C VAL A 429 -20.03 17.30 13.83
N SER A 430 -19.63 16.54 14.84
CA SER A 430 -18.25 16.46 15.32
C SER A 430 -17.75 15.05 15.11
N GLN A 431 -16.63 14.88 14.42
CA GLN A 431 -16.06 13.57 14.11
C GLN A 431 -14.58 13.54 14.44
N GLU A 432 -14.21 12.69 15.40
CA GLU A 432 -12.84 12.43 15.81
C GLU A 432 -12.33 11.17 15.13
N THR A 433 -11.14 11.24 14.54
CA THR A 433 -10.47 10.10 13.90
C THR A 433 -9.08 9.88 14.51
N PHE A 434 -8.75 8.61 14.80
CA PHE A 434 -7.51 8.22 15.47
C PHE A 434 -6.75 7.18 14.65
N ASN A 435 -5.44 7.15 14.79
CA ASN A 435 -4.51 6.20 14.16
C ASN A 435 -4.77 6.06 12.64
N ARG A 436 -5.07 4.87 12.14
CA ARG A 436 -5.33 4.63 10.70
C ARG A 436 -6.46 5.51 10.15
N GLN A 437 -7.49 5.78 10.92
CA GLN A 437 -8.57 6.67 10.50
C GLN A 437 -8.14 8.15 10.51
N TYR A 438 -7.16 8.53 11.34
CA TYR A 438 -6.50 9.83 11.30
C TYR A 438 -5.79 10.05 9.96
N GLU A 439 -5.02 9.06 9.47
CA GLU A 439 -4.33 9.17 8.18
C GLU A 439 -5.28 9.48 7.03
N ASN A 440 -6.44 8.83 6.98
CA ASN A 440 -7.47 9.07 5.97
C ASN A 440 -8.04 10.50 5.99
N ARG A 441 -7.88 11.22 7.11
CA ARG A 441 -8.35 12.61 7.27
C ARG A 441 -7.28 13.66 7.01
N ILE A 442 -5.99 13.31 7.06
CA ILE A 442 -4.89 14.26 6.80
C ILE A 442 -5.04 15.02 5.47
N PRO A 443 -5.33 14.38 4.33
CA PRO A 443 -5.48 15.10 3.07
C PRO A 443 -6.59 16.15 3.13
N MET A 444 -7.72 15.82 3.77
CA MET A 444 -8.86 16.75 3.89
C MET A 444 -8.56 17.94 4.81
N ALA A 445 -7.89 17.69 5.93
CA ALA A 445 -7.51 18.75 6.87
C ALA A 445 -6.58 19.79 6.22
N LYS A 446 -5.82 19.38 5.18
CA LYS A 446 -4.92 20.25 4.41
C LYS A 446 -5.58 20.98 3.23
N MET A 447 -6.81 20.62 2.86
CA MET A 447 -7.56 21.26 1.77
C MET A 447 -7.96 22.68 2.16
N ASN A 448 -8.11 23.55 1.15
CA ASN A 448 -8.76 24.84 1.35
C ASN A 448 -10.28 24.68 1.53
N GLU A 449 -10.95 25.74 1.97
CA GLU A 449 -12.38 25.69 2.29
C GLU A 449 -13.26 25.21 1.12
N LYS A 450 -13.00 25.70 -0.11
CA LYS A 450 -13.75 25.30 -1.31
C LYS A 450 -13.62 23.81 -1.63
N GLU A 451 -12.43 23.26 -1.42
CA GLU A 451 -12.17 21.82 -1.61
C GLU A 451 -12.86 20.99 -0.54
N ARG A 452 -12.79 21.43 0.73
CA ARG A 452 -13.51 20.80 1.85
C ARG A 452 -15.02 20.75 1.61
N GLN A 453 -15.61 21.86 1.15
CA GLN A 453 -17.04 21.91 0.80
C GLN A 453 -17.41 20.89 -0.30
N LYS A 454 -16.57 20.69 -1.32
CA LYS A 454 -16.81 19.71 -2.39
C LYS A 454 -16.76 18.25 -1.92
N ILE A 455 -15.95 17.96 -0.89
CA ILE A 455 -15.76 16.59 -0.40
C ILE A 455 -16.72 16.22 0.73
N LEU A 456 -17.30 17.21 1.44
CA LEU A 456 -18.21 16.99 2.56
C LEU A 456 -19.41 16.07 2.22
N PRO A 457 -20.01 16.11 1.00
CA PRO A 457 -21.08 15.17 0.62
C PRO A 457 -20.67 13.70 0.58
N ARG A 458 -19.36 13.40 0.61
CA ARG A 458 -18.84 12.03 0.71
C ARG A 458 -18.70 11.55 2.16
N ILE A 459 -18.92 12.44 3.13
CA ILE A 459 -18.83 12.16 4.57
C ILE A 459 -20.20 12.22 5.19
N VAL A 460 -20.99 13.25 4.82
CA VAL A 460 -22.34 13.44 5.33
C VAL A 460 -23.33 13.14 4.20
N TYR A 461 -24.00 12.02 4.33
CA TYR A 461 -24.95 11.49 3.34
C TYR A 461 -26.37 12.05 3.55
N ALA A 462 -26.46 13.35 3.63
CA ALA A 462 -27.70 14.09 3.67
C ALA A 462 -27.78 15.04 2.46
N PRO A 463 -28.96 15.39 1.94
CA PRO A 463 -29.07 16.41 0.91
C PRO A 463 -28.59 17.77 1.45
N LEU A 464 -27.32 18.09 1.17
CA LEU A 464 -26.70 19.33 1.65
C LEU A 464 -27.22 20.52 0.86
N THR A 465 -27.85 21.48 1.53
CA THR A 465 -28.35 22.71 0.90
C THR A 465 -27.43 23.89 1.20
N GLU A 466 -26.90 23.93 2.40
CA GLU A 466 -26.00 24.97 2.87
C GLU A 466 -24.98 24.37 3.83
N ILE A 467 -23.70 24.69 3.64
CA ILE A 467 -22.61 24.37 4.55
C ILE A 467 -22.26 25.68 5.25
N LYS A 468 -22.55 25.78 6.54
CA LYS A 468 -22.30 26.98 7.34
C LYS A 468 -20.84 27.06 7.79
N SER A 469 -20.27 25.91 8.19
CA SER A 469 -18.86 25.80 8.58
C SER A 469 -18.34 24.38 8.31
N ILE A 470 -17.02 24.28 8.10
CA ILE A 470 -16.27 23.01 8.08
C ILE A 470 -14.85 23.26 8.56
N ASP A 471 -14.56 22.86 9.78
CA ASP A 471 -13.32 23.10 10.48
C ASP A 471 -12.60 21.81 10.81
N PHE A 472 -11.27 21.84 10.80
CA PHE A 472 -10.43 20.73 11.21
C PHE A 472 -9.41 21.21 12.22
N SER A 473 -9.24 20.43 13.28
CA SER A 473 -8.16 20.58 14.25
C SER A 473 -7.38 19.29 14.41
N GLU A 474 -6.06 19.41 14.62
CA GLU A 474 -5.14 18.29 14.75
C GLU A 474 -4.46 18.33 16.11
N ASN A 475 -4.41 17.20 16.82
CA ASN A 475 -3.72 17.04 18.08
C ASN A 475 -3.12 15.62 18.20
N GLY A 476 -1.80 15.49 18.02
CA GLY A 476 -1.15 14.20 17.90
C GLY A 476 -1.73 13.39 16.73
N ALA A 477 -1.90 12.09 16.90
CA ALA A 477 -2.51 11.21 15.88
C ALA A 477 -4.05 11.24 15.93
N LYS A 478 -4.62 12.43 16.10
CA LYS A 478 -6.07 12.69 16.11
C LYS A 478 -6.40 13.89 15.23
N ILE A 479 -7.40 13.76 14.37
CA ILE A 479 -8.06 14.87 13.68
C ILE A 479 -9.51 14.93 14.14
N THR A 480 -9.94 16.14 14.50
CA THR A 480 -11.35 16.45 14.77
C THR A 480 -11.86 17.31 13.61
N MET A 481 -12.94 16.86 12.98
CA MET A 481 -13.71 17.63 12.00
C MET A 481 -15.00 18.12 12.68
N GLU A 482 -15.27 19.42 12.60
CA GLU A 482 -16.52 20.01 13.02
C GLU A 482 -17.21 20.66 11.83
N THR A 483 -18.50 20.41 11.66
CA THR A 483 -19.27 21.01 10.58
C THR A 483 -20.70 21.29 11.00
N GLU A 484 -21.24 22.42 10.54
CA GLU A 484 -22.65 22.78 10.66
C GLU A 484 -23.24 22.92 9.25
N ILE A 485 -24.30 22.17 9.00
CA ILE A 485 -24.94 22.09 7.69
C ILE A 485 -26.45 22.21 7.81
N LYS A 486 -27.09 22.72 6.75
CA LYS A 486 -28.54 22.74 6.60
C LYS A 486 -28.95 21.83 5.44
N SER A 487 -29.95 21.01 5.67
CA SER A 487 -30.57 20.12 4.68
C SER A 487 -32.03 20.45 4.55
N GLN A 488 -32.47 20.97 3.39
CA GLN A 488 -33.88 21.31 3.14
C GLN A 488 -34.78 20.08 2.90
N LYS A 489 -34.17 18.92 2.65
CA LYS A 489 -34.88 17.65 2.40
C LYS A 489 -34.28 16.52 3.22
N TYR A 490 -34.00 16.76 4.50
CA TYR A 490 -33.47 15.72 5.38
C TYR A 490 -34.51 14.62 5.61
N ALA A 491 -35.74 15.02 5.96
CA ALA A 491 -36.87 14.11 6.08
C ALA A 491 -37.81 14.28 4.87
N ASN A 492 -38.29 13.18 4.33
CA ASN A 492 -39.31 13.18 3.29
C ASN A 492 -40.71 13.27 3.93
N GLN A 493 -41.51 14.22 3.50
CA GLN A 493 -42.90 14.36 3.96
C GLN A 493 -43.86 13.65 3.02
N THR A 494 -44.75 12.83 3.56
CA THR A 494 -45.85 12.20 2.82
C THR A 494 -47.13 12.29 3.67
N GLY A 495 -48.05 13.12 3.26
CA GLY A 495 -49.28 13.44 4.02
C GLY A 495 -48.90 14.02 5.39
N GLN A 496 -49.35 13.38 6.47
CA GLN A 496 -49.07 13.79 7.85
C GLN A 496 -47.84 13.13 8.46
N ARG A 497 -46.98 12.49 7.64
CA ARG A 497 -45.80 11.75 8.12
C ARG A 497 -44.51 12.34 7.61
N LEU A 498 -43.48 12.31 8.48
CA LEU A 498 -42.09 12.56 8.12
C LEU A 498 -41.32 11.25 8.21
N PHE A 499 -40.58 10.91 7.15
CA PHE A 499 -39.69 9.76 7.05
C PHE A 499 -38.26 10.23 7.24
N VAL A 500 -37.71 10.03 8.44
CA VAL A 500 -36.43 10.61 8.88
C VAL A 500 -35.30 9.59 8.74
N PRO A 501 -34.22 9.86 8.00
CA PRO A 501 -33.03 9.01 7.99
C PRO A 501 -32.41 8.91 9.37
N ILE A 502 -31.91 7.71 9.72
CA ILE A 502 -31.31 7.46 11.04
C ILE A 502 -29.79 7.61 11.06
N CYS A 503 -29.15 7.55 9.90
CA CYS A 503 -27.70 7.46 9.81
C CYS A 503 -27.15 8.41 8.72
N PRO A 504 -26.89 9.69 9.05
CA PRO A 504 -26.41 10.65 8.05
C PRO A 504 -24.92 10.50 7.71
N LEU A 505 -24.16 9.62 8.40
CA LEU A 505 -22.71 9.49 8.24
C LEU A 505 -22.28 8.21 7.50
N HIS A 506 -23.21 7.32 7.19
CA HIS A 506 -22.90 6.03 6.55
C HIS A 506 -23.75 5.78 5.31
N HIS A 507 -23.10 5.28 4.26
CA HIS A 507 -23.73 5.01 2.96
C HIS A 507 -24.01 3.53 2.73
N GLY A 508 -23.65 2.68 3.68
CA GLY A 508 -23.71 1.23 3.53
C GLY A 508 -22.44 0.65 2.90
N TYR A 509 -22.37 -0.65 2.90
CA TYR A 509 -21.23 -1.43 2.43
C TYR A 509 -21.55 -2.12 1.11
N THR A 510 -20.55 -2.28 0.25
CA THR A 510 -20.67 -3.17 -0.90
C THR A 510 -20.72 -4.61 -0.40
N VAL A 511 -21.84 -5.28 -0.68
CA VAL A 511 -22.01 -6.69 -0.32
C VAL A 511 -21.41 -7.54 -1.45
N PRO A 512 -20.40 -8.36 -1.18
CA PRO A 512 -19.81 -9.21 -2.18
C PRO A 512 -20.76 -10.35 -2.57
N ASN A 513 -20.73 -10.76 -3.84
CA ASN A 513 -21.62 -11.76 -4.42
C ASN A 513 -20.89 -13.02 -4.96
N ASP A 514 -19.58 -13.14 -4.73
CA ASP A 514 -18.72 -14.19 -5.23
C ASP A 514 -18.54 -15.38 -4.25
N ALA A 515 -19.48 -15.54 -3.32
CA ALA A 515 -19.40 -16.55 -2.26
C ALA A 515 -19.33 -18.01 -2.78
N ALA A 516 -20.04 -18.31 -3.86
CA ALA A 516 -20.12 -19.68 -4.39
C ALA A 516 -18.85 -20.17 -5.08
N GLU A 517 -17.96 -19.26 -5.49
CA GLU A 517 -16.76 -19.54 -6.27
C GLU A 517 -15.47 -19.26 -5.47
N ARG A 518 -15.60 -19.00 -4.15
CA ARG A 518 -14.47 -18.57 -3.36
C ARG A 518 -13.60 -19.74 -2.92
N GLU A 519 -12.36 -19.75 -3.37
CA GLU A 519 -11.35 -20.72 -2.99
C GLU A 519 -10.36 -20.20 -1.94
N GLU A 520 -10.28 -18.89 -1.75
CA GLU A 520 -9.33 -18.22 -0.87
C GLU A 520 -9.97 -17.82 0.46
N ASP A 521 -9.17 -17.83 1.53
CA ASP A 521 -9.56 -17.28 2.82
C ASP A 521 -9.84 -15.78 2.73
N ILE A 522 -10.61 -15.26 3.68
CA ILE A 522 -10.93 -13.84 3.79
C ILE A 522 -9.74 -13.14 4.40
N TRP A 523 -9.23 -12.12 3.74
CA TRP A 523 -8.21 -11.24 4.31
C TRP A 523 -8.77 -9.85 4.55
N LEU A 524 -8.80 -9.46 5.82
CA LEU A 524 -9.14 -8.12 6.27
C LEU A 524 -7.85 -7.44 6.72
N GLU A 525 -7.28 -6.59 5.86
CA GLU A 525 -5.99 -5.97 6.08
C GLU A 525 -5.99 -5.05 7.29
N MET A 526 -7.07 -4.30 7.47
CA MET A 526 -7.22 -3.32 8.52
C MET A 526 -8.53 -3.51 9.28
N GLY A 527 -8.42 -3.63 10.60
CA GLY A 527 -9.58 -3.50 11.48
C GLY A 527 -9.77 -2.06 11.93
N TYR A 528 -10.99 -1.72 12.28
CA TYR A 528 -11.36 -0.39 12.75
C TYR A 528 -12.61 -0.41 13.62
N LEU A 529 -12.77 0.64 14.41
CA LEU A 529 -13.94 0.89 15.24
C LEU A 529 -14.62 2.21 14.83
N ASN A 530 -15.89 2.14 14.46
CA ASN A 530 -16.74 3.30 14.26
C ASN A 530 -17.78 3.37 15.37
N GLU A 531 -17.89 4.52 16.02
CA GLU A 531 -18.88 4.81 17.07
C GLU A 531 -19.62 6.10 16.70
N ASP A 532 -20.94 6.02 16.62
CA ASP A 532 -21.79 7.20 16.40
C ASP A 532 -22.75 7.39 17.57
N ASP A 533 -22.88 8.63 18.02
CA ASP A 533 -23.88 9.10 18.97
C ASP A 533 -24.71 10.21 18.30
N ILE A 534 -25.96 9.89 17.97
CA ILE A 534 -26.82 10.78 17.19
C ILE A 534 -28.02 11.17 18.04
N THR A 535 -28.23 12.46 18.19
CA THR A 535 -29.40 13.03 18.87
C THR A 535 -30.28 13.73 17.82
N LEU A 536 -31.53 13.27 17.70
CA LEU A 536 -32.53 13.84 16.80
C LEU A 536 -33.62 14.53 17.65
N THR A 537 -33.80 15.83 17.47
CA THR A 537 -34.89 16.59 18.10
C THR A 537 -36.17 16.44 17.27
N ILE A 538 -37.25 15.99 17.89
CA ILE A 538 -38.57 15.82 17.27
C ILE A 538 -39.25 17.21 17.14
N PRO A 539 -39.77 17.58 15.95
CA PRO A 539 -40.45 18.86 15.77
C PRO A 539 -41.75 18.91 16.58
N ASN A 540 -42.09 20.11 17.09
CA ASN A 540 -43.36 20.32 17.80
C ASN A 540 -44.55 19.90 16.95
N GLY A 541 -45.56 19.27 17.52
CA GLY A 541 -46.75 18.79 16.82
C GLY A 541 -46.55 17.45 16.09
N TYR A 542 -45.45 16.75 16.35
CA TYR A 542 -45.20 15.40 15.86
C TYR A 542 -44.95 14.42 16.98
N THR A 543 -45.33 13.17 16.78
CA THR A 543 -45.07 12.04 17.66
C THR A 543 -44.42 10.89 16.88
N ILE A 544 -43.76 9.98 17.57
CA ILE A 544 -43.11 8.82 16.97
C ILE A 544 -44.18 7.76 16.66
N GLU A 545 -44.37 7.42 15.39
CA GLU A 545 -45.23 6.33 14.92
C GLU A 545 -44.50 5.01 14.84
N ALA A 546 -43.26 5.00 14.29
CA ALA A 546 -42.42 3.82 14.16
C ALA A 546 -40.94 4.15 14.25
N CYS A 547 -40.17 3.23 14.82
CA CYS A 547 -38.69 3.27 14.88
C CYS A 547 -38.09 1.93 14.49
N PRO A 548 -36.84 1.93 14.00
CA PRO A 548 -36.04 0.71 13.89
C PRO A 548 -35.91 0.00 15.24
N LYS A 549 -35.79 -1.33 15.16
CA LYS A 549 -35.51 -2.16 16.35
C LYS A 549 -34.03 -2.18 16.67
N ASN A 550 -33.69 -2.30 17.94
CA ASN A 550 -32.33 -2.54 18.38
C ASN A 550 -31.84 -3.88 17.83
N ILE A 551 -30.55 -3.92 17.43
CA ILE A 551 -29.90 -5.12 16.90
C ILE A 551 -28.48 -5.23 17.44
N SER A 552 -28.03 -6.44 17.67
CA SER A 552 -26.64 -6.77 17.97
C SER A 552 -26.25 -8.03 17.21
N ILE A 553 -25.14 -7.95 16.44
CA ILE A 553 -24.61 -9.04 15.65
C ILE A 553 -23.15 -9.22 16.01
N GLU A 554 -22.75 -10.44 16.35
CA GLU A 554 -21.36 -10.79 16.64
C GLU A 554 -20.90 -11.88 15.67
N GLN A 555 -19.73 -11.66 15.06
CA GLN A 555 -19.05 -12.58 14.15
C GLN A 555 -17.55 -12.65 14.51
N PRO A 556 -16.83 -13.69 14.14
CA PRO A 556 -15.39 -13.76 14.40
C PRO A 556 -14.62 -12.57 13.83
N PHE A 557 -15.03 -12.04 12.67
CA PHE A 557 -14.39 -10.97 11.92
C PHE A 557 -14.96 -9.58 12.23
N ALA A 558 -16.09 -9.45 12.92
CA ALA A 558 -16.73 -8.16 13.17
C ALA A 558 -17.79 -8.23 14.27
N SER A 559 -18.11 -7.08 14.86
CA SER A 559 -19.33 -6.91 15.68
C SER A 559 -20.04 -5.61 15.31
N PHE A 560 -21.36 -5.64 15.32
CA PHE A 560 -22.22 -4.49 15.07
C PHE A 560 -23.32 -4.39 16.09
N SER A 561 -23.54 -3.20 16.62
CA SER A 561 -24.70 -2.91 17.47
C SER A 561 -25.34 -1.58 17.06
N PHE A 562 -26.66 -1.59 17.01
CA PHE A 562 -27.50 -0.43 16.82
C PHE A 562 -28.51 -0.38 17.96
N SER A 563 -28.60 0.74 18.64
CA SER A 563 -29.58 0.98 19.69
C SER A 563 -30.24 2.33 19.51
N LEU A 564 -31.54 2.38 19.77
CA LEU A 564 -32.36 3.56 19.73
C LEU A 564 -33.13 3.69 21.06
N HIS A 565 -32.95 4.79 21.70
CA HIS A 565 -33.71 5.21 22.88
C HIS A 565 -34.51 6.48 22.56
N ARG A 566 -35.72 6.63 23.10
CA ARG A 566 -36.62 7.74 22.83
C ARG A 566 -37.11 8.37 24.09
N ASP A 567 -37.13 9.69 24.10
CA ASP A 567 -37.81 10.54 25.06
C ASP A 567 -38.96 11.28 24.37
N ASP A 568 -39.71 12.11 25.09
CA ASP A 568 -40.85 12.86 24.53
C ASP A 568 -40.46 13.80 23.38
N LYS A 569 -39.24 14.35 23.39
CA LYS A 569 -38.78 15.37 22.44
C LYS A 569 -37.54 14.98 21.68
N THR A 570 -36.89 13.88 22.02
CA THR A 570 -35.60 13.48 21.43
C THR A 570 -35.56 11.98 21.17
N ILE A 571 -34.77 11.63 20.16
CA ILE A 571 -34.38 10.25 19.85
C ILE A 571 -32.87 10.18 19.90
N HIS A 572 -32.36 9.28 20.72
CA HIS A 572 -30.93 8.98 20.81
C HIS A 572 -30.61 7.68 20.10
N ILE A 573 -29.67 7.72 19.19
CA ILE A 573 -29.24 6.56 18.38
C ILE A 573 -27.76 6.35 18.64
N LYS A 574 -27.36 5.11 18.92
CA LYS A 574 -25.97 4.70 19.03
C LYS A 574 -25.69 3.58 18.04
N ASN A 575 -24.68 3.77 17.23
CA ASN A 575 -24.09 2.75 16.37
C ASN A 575 -22.71 2.40 16.86
N ARG A 576 -22.36 1.14 16.81
CA ARG A 576 -21.00 0.69 17.04
C ARG A 576 -20.67 -0.44 16.09
N LEU A 577 -19.65 -0.24 15.23
CA LEU A 577 -19.14 -1.25 14.31
C LEU A 577 -17.65 -1.46 14.56
N LEU A 578 -17.28 -2.65 14.98
CA LEU A 578 -15.89 -3.11 15.03
C LEU A 578 -15.66 -4.12 13.91
N MET A 579 -14.75 -3.78 12.99
CA MET A 579 -14.17 -4.74 12.04
C MET A 579 -12.83 -5.22 12.59
N ARG A 580 -12.53 -6.52 12.48
CA ARG A 580 -11.28 -7.12 12.96
C ARG A 580 -10.38 -7.44 11.79
N SER A 581 -9.11 -7.03 11.88
CA SER A 581 -8.08 -7.42 10.91
C SER A 581 -7.69 -8.89 11.07
N GLY A 582 -7.22 -9.52 10.01
CA GLY A 582 -6.72 -10.89 10.05
C GLY A 582 -7.19 -11.78 8.91
N MET A 583 -6.81 -13.04 9.04
CA MET A 583 -7.23 -14.12 8.13
C MET A 583 -8.41 -14.88 8.73
N PHE A 584 -9.45 -15.06 7.95
CA PHE A 584 -10.64 -15.81 8.34
C PHE A 584 -10.95 -16.86 7.28
N ALA A 585 -11.41 -18.01 7.73
CA ALA A 585 -11.71 -19.12 6.82
C ALA A 585 -12.72 -18.72 5.73
N LYS A 586 -12.49 -19.16 4.50
CA LYS A 586 -13.38 -18.90 3.35
C LYS A 586 -14.84 -19.33 3.59
N SER A 587 -15.07 -20.33 4.46
CA SER A 587 -16.40 -20.75 4.87
C SER A 587 -17.23 -19.69 5.60
N LEU A 588 -16.58 -18.63 6.15
CA LEU A 588 -17.24 -17.50 6.79
C LEU A 588 -17.67 -16.41 5.78
N PHE A 589 -17.35 -16.55 4.51
CA PHE A 589 -17.65 -15.51 3.52
C PHE A 589 -19.16 -15.25 3.32
N PRO A 590 -20.05 -16.26 3.29
CA PRO A 590 -21.49 -16.01 3.30
C PRO A 590 -21.94 -15.21 4.53
N SER A 591 -21.40 -15.54 5.72
CA SER A 591 -21.71 -14.80 6.96
C SER A 591 -21.20 -13.36 6.91
N LEU A 592 -20.07 -13.09 6.23
CA LEU A 592 -19.59 -11.73 6.00
C LEU A 592 -20.55 -10.94 5.09
N ALA A 593 -21.03 -11.55 4.02
CA ALA A 593 -21.99 -10.93 3.12
C ALA A 593 -23.33 -10.63 3.84
N GLU A 594 -23.84 -11.57 4.62
CA GLU A 594 -25.06 -11.39 5.44
C GLU A 594 -24.89 -10.30 6.51
N PHE A 595 -23.72 -10.26 7.15
CA PHE A 595 -23.38 -9.24 8.13
C PHE A 595 -23.42 -7.84 7.51
N LEU A 596 -22.75 -7.63 6.39
CA LEU A 596 -22.74 -6.35 5.67
C LEU A 596 -24.14 -5.96 5.16
N GLN A 597 -24.91 -6.93 4.66
CA GLN A 597 -26.30 -6.70 4.26
C GLN A 597 -27.19 -6.29 5.43
N SER A 598 -26.99 -6.89 6.60
CA SER A 598 -27.73 -6.55 7.81
C SER A 598 -27.48 -5.11 8.26
N ILE A 599 -26.22 -4.65 8.21
CA ILE A 599 -25.87 -3.26 8.46
C ILE A 599 -26.55 -2.33 7.46
N ASN A 600 -26.48 -2.66 6.16
CA ASN A 600 -27.13 -1.89 5.11
C ASN A 600 -28.66 -1.78 5.34
N ASN A 601 -29.28 -2.87 5.75
CA ASN A 601 -30.71 -2.88 6.05
C ASN A 601 -31.05 -1.92 7.22
N ILE A 602 -30.21 -1.86 8.26
CA ILE A 602 -30.39 -0.90 9.36
C ILE A 602 -30.18 0.53 8.86
N TYR A 603 -29.08 0.84 8.19
CA TYR A 603 -28.77 2.20 7.73
C TYR A 603 -29.81 2.77 6.76
N ASN A 604 -30.52 1.90 6.02
CA ASN A 604 -31.59 2.28 5.13
C ASN A 604 -32.96 2.47 5.81
N GLN A 605 -33.12 2.11 7.09
CA GLN A 605 -34.37 2.32 7.80
C GLN A 605 -34.63 3.81 8.07
N ARG A 606 -35.88 4.11 8.41
CA ARG A 606 -36.35 5.46 8.71
C ARG A 606 -37.13 5.46 10.01
N ILE A 607 -37.02 6.53 10.76
CA ILE A 607 -37.98 6.86 11.82
C ILE A 607 -39.19 7.49 11.16
N ILE A 608 -40.40 7.06 11.56
CA ILE A 608 -41.64 7.63 11.06
C ILE A 608 -42.22 8.49 12.17
N LEU A 609 -42.30 9.80 11.90
CA LEU A 609 -42.97 10.76 12.76
C LEU A 609 -44.34 11.10 12.15
N LYS A 610 -45.40 11.12 12.98
CA LYS A 610 -46.77 11.47 12.60
C LYS A 610 -47.18 12.78 13.23
N LYS A 611 -47.80 13.64 12.45
CA LYS A 611 -48.37 14.90 12.96
C LYS A 611 -49.56 14.60 13.90
N ILE A 612 -49.56 15.25 15.05
CA ILE A 612 -50.59 15.11 16.09
C ILE A 612 -51.85 15.87 15.67
#